data_f990c3564b84b2c2531596a3a885d8af
#
_entry.id   f990c3564b84b2c2531596a3a885d8af
#
_cell.length_a   1.000
_cell.length_b   1.000
_cell.length_c   1.000
_cell.angle_alpha   90.00
_cell.angle_beta   90.00
_cell.angle_gamma   90.00
#
_symmetry.space_group_name_H-M   'P 1'
#
loop_
_entity.id
_entity.type
_entity.pdbx_description
1 polymer ?
#
loop_
_entity_poly.entity_id
_entity_poly.type
_entity_poly.pdbx_seq_one_letter_code
_entity_poly.pdbx_strand_id
1 'polypeptide(L)'
;MKAIILAAGLGTRLRPMTENTPKALVKVNQKPLVEYQIEFLKERGIDEIIIVVGYLKEQFDYLKEKYGVRLVFNDKYADYNNFYSLYLVKEDLANSYVIDADNYLFKNMFRNDLKRSTYFSVYREDCTNEWFLVYGDDYKVQDIIVDSKAGRILSGVSFWDAPTAEKLSLI
;
A
#
# COMPACT_ATOMS: atom_id res chain seq x y z
N MET A 1 1.32 2.45 16.14
CA MET A 1 1.63 2.06 14.73
C MET A 1 0.35 2.21 13.95
N LYS A 2 0.42 2.76 12.75
CA LYS A 2 -0.72 3.03 11.87
C LYS A 2 -0.56 2.28 10.55
N ALA A 3 -1.57 2.30 9.70
CA ALA A 3 -1.48 1.84 8.33
C ALA A 3 -2.16 2.80 7.35
N ILE A 4 -1.54 3.02 6.21
CA ILE A 4 -2.06 3.79 5.09
C ILE A 4 -2.20 2.83 3.91
N ILE A 5 -3.41 2.69 3.39
CA ILE A 5 -3.71 1.85 2.22
C ILE A 5 -4.01 2.77 1.04
N LEU A 6 -3.24 2.64 -0.04
CA LEU A 6 -3.39 3.45 -1.25
C LEU A 6 -4.36 2.76 -2.21
N ALA A 7 -5.56 3.29 -2.33
CA ALA A 7 -6.67 2.71 -3.08
C ALA A 7 -7.31 3.67 -4.10
N ALA A 8 -6.62 4.76 -4.46
CA ALA A 8 -7.20 5.82 -5.28
C ALA A 8 -7.20 5.53 -6.79
N GLY A 9 -6.38 4.60 -7.27
CA GLY A 9 -6.09 4.41 -8.69
C GLY A 9 -7.26 3.89 -9.54
N LEU A 10 -7.23 4.19 -10.84
CA LEU A 10 -8.24 3.82 -11.84
C LEU A 10 -8.32 2.31 -12.16
N GLY A 11 -7.26 1.55 -11.89
CA GLY A 11 -7.22 0.11 -12.17
C GLY A 11 -7.30 -0.28 -13.65
N THR A 12 -6.89 0.59 -14.57
CA THR A 12 -7.09 0.45 -16.03
C THR A 12 -6.58 -0.85 -16.63
N ARG A 13 -5.50 -1.43 -16.09
CA ARG A 13 -4.92 -2.71 -16.55
C ARG A 13 -5.82 -3.94 -16.30
N LEU A 14 -6.80 -3.83 -15.39
CA LEU A 14 -7.74 -4.91 -15.06
C LEU A 14 -9.13 -4.71 -15.67
N ARG A 15 -9.30 -3.78 -16.59
CA ARG A 15 -10.56 -3.64 -17.32
C ARG A 15 -10.87 -4.91 -18.15
N PRO A 16 -12.15 -5.32 -18.28
CA PRO A 16 -13.36 -4.60 -17.85
C PRO A 16 -13.72 -4.77 -16.37
N MET A 17 -13.04 -5.61 -15.60
CA MET A 17 -13.36 -5.92 -14.20
C MET A 17 -13.43 -4.65 -13.31
N THR A 18 -12.60 -3.65 -13.60
CA THR A 18 -12.49 -2.41 -12.83
C THR A 18 -13.26 -1.23 -13.42
N GLU A 19 -14.16 -1.45 -14.37
CA GLU A 19 -14.99 -0.36 -14.92
C GLU A 19 -16.03 0.16 -13.90
N ASN A 20 -16.57 -0.75 -13.10
CA ASN A 20 -17.60 -0.43 -12.11
C ASN A 20 -17.21 -0.84 -10.68
N THR A 21 -15.97 -1.26 -10.47
CA THR A 21 -15.47 -1.69 -9.16
C THR A 21 -14.03 -1.22 -8.98
N PRO A 22 -13.70 -0.45 -7.92
CA PRO A 22 -12.32 -0.13 -7.60
C PRO A 22 -11.46 -1.38 -7.47
N LYS A 23 -10.21 -1.34 -7.93
CA LYS A 23 -9.29 -2.49 -7.89
C LYS A 23 -9.18 -3.09 -6.48
N ALA A 24 -9.12 -2.26 -5.45
CA ALA A 24 -9.06 -2.67 -4.05
C ALA A 24 -10.31 -3.44 -3.56
N LEU A 25 -11.44 -3.25 -4.23
CA LEU A 25 -12.71 -3.92 -3.91
C LEU A 25 -12.99 -5.15 -4.78
N VAL A 26 -12.09 -5.48 -5.71
CA VAL A 26 -12.16 -6.77 -6.43
C VAL A 26 -12.07 -7.91 -5.43
N LYS A 27 -12.95 -8.90 -5.59
CA LYS A 27 -13.09 -10.00 -4.63
C LYS A 27 -12.22 -11.19 -5.01
N VAL A 28 -11.51 -11.71 -4.00
CA VAL A 28 -10.86 -13.01 -4.02
C VAL A 28 -11.56 -13.87 -2.96
N ASN A 29 -12.04 -15.06 -3.31
CA ASN A 29 -12.84 -15.90 -2.42
C ASN A 29 -14.00 -15.13 -1.74
N GLN A 30 -14.75 -14.36 -2.52
CA GLN A 30 -15.91 -13.55 -2.13
C GLN A 30 -15.62 -12.36 -1.19
N LYS A 31 -14.36 -12.11 -0.81
CA LYS A 31 -13.95 -10.99 0.05
C LYS A 31 -13.10 -9.99 -0.74
N PRO A 32 -13.35 -8.65 -0.65
CA PRO A 32 -12.53 -7.61 -1.25
C PRO A 32 -11.06 -7.67 -0.81
N LEU A 33 -10.14 -7.36 -1.72
CA LEU A 33 -8.69 -7.34 -1.44
C LEU A 33 -8.34 -6.48 -0.23
N VAL A 34 -8.88 -5.29 -0.15
CA VAL A 34 -8.63 -4.35 0.94
C VAL A 34 -9.09 -4.89 2.30
N GLU A 35 -10.14 -5.69 2.35
CA GLU A 35 -10.63 -6.27 3.61
C GLU A 35 -9.66 -7.30 4.19
N TYR A 36 -8.97 -8.09 3.35
CA TYR A 36 -7.87 -8.97 3.82
C TYR A 36 -6.77 -8.17 4.49
N GLN A 37 -6.37 -7.04 3.87
CA GLN A 37 -5.32 -6.18 4.42
C GLN A 37 -5.75 -5.57 5.76
N ILE A 38 -6.98 -5.05 5.86
CA ILE A 38 -7.53 -4.47 7.09
C ILE A 38 -7.57 -5.51 8.21
N GLU A 39 -8.10 -6.69 7.95
CA GLU A 39 -8.22 -7.75 8.96
C GLU A 39 -6.85 -8.21 9.45
N PHE A 40 -5.88 -8.41 8.55
CA PHE A 40 -4.52 -8.77 8.91
C PHE A 40 -3.79 -7.70 9.74
N LEU A 41 -4.04 -6.42 9.46
CA LEU A 41 -3.52 -5.32 10.27
C LEU A 41 -4.12 -5.36 11.69
N LYS A 42 -5.44 -5.51 11.80
CA LYS A 42 -6.15 -5.57 13.08
C LYS A 42 -5.75 -6.79 13.92
N GLU A 43 -5.51 -7.96 13.32
CA GLU A 43 -4.96 -9.14 13.99
C GLU A 43 -3.59 -8.86 14.66
N ARG A 44 -2.86 -7.84 14.21
CA ARG A 44 -1.59 -7.39 14.78
C ARG A 44 -1.72 -6.20 15.74
N GLY A 45 -2.96 -5.79 16.08
CA GLY A 45 -3.22 -4.63 16.91
C GLY A 45 -2.88 -3.30 16.23
N ILE A 46 -2.95 -3.26 14.89
CA ILE A 46 -2.80 -2.04 14.10
C ILE A 46 -4.20 -1.58 13.72
N ASP A 47 -4.82 -0.78 14.60
CA ASP A 47 -6.23 -0.40 14.51
C ASP A 47 -6.45 0.95 13.81
N GLU A 48 -5.45 1.84 13.84
CA GLU A 48 -5.52 3.12 13.16
C GLU A 48 -5.18 2.93 11.67
N ILE A 49 -6.21 2.78 10.84
CA ILE A 49 -6.11 2.50 9.41
C ILE A 49 -6.72 3.63 8.60
N ILE A 50 -5.93 4.14 7.67
CA ILE A 50 -6.30 5.20 6.74
C ILE A 50 -6.31 4.63 5.34
N ILE A 51 -7.38 4.87 4.59
CA ILE A 51 -7.47 4.44 3.19
C ILE A 51 -7.60 5.67 2.31
N VAL A 52 -6.63 5.88 1.42
CA VAL A 52 -6.70 6.94 0.42
C VAL A 52 -7.48 6.42 -0.77
N VAL A 53 -8.64 7.01 -1.01
CA VAL A 53 -9.60 6.61 -2.05
C VAL A 53 -9.67 7.66 -3.16
N GLY A 54 -10.06 7.26 -4.35
CA GLY A 54 -10.21 8.15 -5.51
C GLY A 54 -11.33 7.68 -6.42
N TYR A 55 -10.99 6.84 -7.38
CA TYR A 55 -11.95 6.26 -8.33
C TYR A 55 -13.07 5.50 -7.61
N LEU A 56 -14.34 5.85 -7.91
CA LEU A 56 -15.55 5.27 -7.31
C LEU A 56 -15.51 5.24 -5.77
N LYS A 57 -15.01 6.32 -5.15
CA LYS A 57 -14.76 6.43 -3.70
C LYS A 57 -15.95 6.06 -2.83
N GLU A 58 -17.19 6.29 -3.31
CA GLU A 58 -18.41 6.02 -2.57
C GLU A 58 -18.59 4.54 -2.22
N GLN A 59 -17.98 3.67 -3.02
CA GLN A 59 -18.02 2.23 -2.78
C GLN A 59 -17.20 1.80 -1.56
N PHE A 60 -16.35 2.65 -1.02
CA PHE A 60 -15.55 2.38 0.18
C PHE A 60 -16.26 2.79 1.49
N ASP A 61 -17.36 3.53 1.44
CA ASP A 61 -17.99 4.12 2.62
C ASP A 61 -18.38 3.10 3.70
N TYR A 62 -18.81 1.90 3.31
CA TYR A 62 -19.14 0.82 4.23
C TYR A 62 -17.97 0.38 5.13
N LEU A 63 -16.72 0.59 4.69
CA LEU A 63 -15.53 0.24 5.47
C LEU A 63 -15.39 1.08 6.74
N LYS A 64 -15.93 2.31 6.76
CA LYS A 64 -15.96 3.16 7.94
C LYS A 64 -16.77 2.51 9.06
N GLU A 65 -17.96 2.04 8.75
CA GLU A 65 -18.86 1.40 9.73
C GLU A 65 -18.36 -0.01 10.10
N LYS A 66 -17.91 -0.78 9.09
CA LYS A 66 -17.51 -2.18 9.32
C LYS A 66 -16.21 -2.31 10.08
N TYR A 67 -15.23 -1.43 9.83
CA TYR A 67 -13.87 -1.59 10.35
C TYR A 67 -13.34 -0.40 11.14
N GLY A 68 -14.05 0.73 11.18
CA GLY A 68 -13.62 1.95 11.87
C GLY A 68 -12.45 2.65 11.17
N VAL A 69 -12.29 2.48 9.86
CA VAL A 69 -11.22 3.10 9.09
C VAL A 69 -11.52 4.56 8.75
N ARG A 70 -10.48 5.37 8.57
CA ARG A 70 -10.59 6.73 8.05
C ARG A 70 -10.38 6.74 6.54
N LEU A 71 -11.31 7.34 5.78
CA LEU A 71 -11.16 7.54 4.34
C LEU A 71 -10.65 8.96 4.06
N VAL A 72 -9.67 9.08 3.17
CA VAL A 72 -9.13 10.35 2.65
C VAL A 72 -9.32 10.36 1.15
N PHE A 73 -10.00 11.39 0.64
CA PHE A 73 -10.27 11.50 -0.79
C PHE A 73 -9.10 12.18 -1.52
N ASN A 74 -8.55 11.50 -2.51
CA ASN A 74 -7.65 12.06 -3.49
C ASN A 74 -8.46 12.53 -4.70
N ASP A 75 -8.69 13.81 -4.82
CA ASP A 75 -9.45 14.44 -5.91
C ASP A 75 -8.69 14.51 -7.25
N LYS A 76 -7.37 14.28 -7.20
CA LYS A 76 -6.47 14.28 -8.36
C LYS A 76 -6.00 12.88 -8.76
N TYR A 77 -6.76 11.85 -8.40
CA TYR A 77 -6.39 10.44 -8.64
C TYR A 77 -6.19 10.08 -10.12
N ALA A 78 -6.77 10.85 -11.03
CA ALA A 78 -6.64 10.64 -12.47
C ALA A 78 -5.39 11.33 -13.06
N ASP A 79 -4.89 12.38 -12.41
CA ASP A 79 -3.84 13.26 -12.92
C ASP A 79 -2.46 12.93 -12.33
N TYR A 80 -2.45 12.44 -11.08
CA TYR A 80 -1.22 12.15 -10.34
C TYR A 80 -1.13 10.67 -9.93
N ASN A 81 0.11 10.20 -9.74
CA ASN A 81 0.40 8.87 -9.23
C ASN A 81 0.21 8.77 -7.69
N ASN A 82 0.61 7.66 -7.11
CA ASN A 82 0.53 7.39 -5.66
C ASN A 82 1.23 8.44 -4.79
N PHE A 83 2.15 9.24 -5.33
CA PHE A 83 2.86 10.27 -4.57
C PHE A 83 1.89 11.33 -4.03
N TYR A 84 0.92 11.77 -4.82
CA TYR A 84 -0.08 12.73 -4.34
C TYR A 84 -1.00 12.11 -3.27
N SER A 85 -1.31 10.82 -3.38
CA SER A 85 -2.02 10.11 -2.32
C SER A 85 -1.24 10.11 -1.00
N LEU A 86 0.07 9.91 -1.03
CA LEU A 86 0.94 10.01 0.15
C LEU A 86 1.04 11.42 0.69
N TYR A 87 1.10 12.42 -0.19
CA TYR A 87 1.11 13.84 0.21
C TYR A 87 -0.12 14.22 1.03
N LEU A 88 -1.32 13.73 0.65
CA LEU A 88 -2.56 14.00 1.38
C LEU A 88 -2.58 13.47 2.81
N VAL A 89 -1.75 12.47 3.11
CA VAL A 89 -1.66 11.80 4.43
C VAL A 89 -0.26 11.89 5.03
N LYS A 90 0.55 12.85 4.60
CA LYS A 90 1.94 12.99 5.01
C LYS A 90 2.15 13.09 6.52
N GLU A 91 1.21 13.72 7.22
CA GLU A 91 1.23 13.84 8.68
C GLU A 91 0.97 12.51 9.40
N ASP A 92 0.44 11.52 8.69
CA ASP A 92 0.16 10.19 9.20
C ASP A 92 1.28 9.18 8.90
N LEU A 93 2.31 9.55 8.13
CA LEU A 93 3.38 8.63 7.69
C LEU A 93 4.25 8.10 8.84
N ALA A 94 4.41 8.88 9.92
CA ALA A 94 5.27 8.49 11.03
C ALA A 94 4.80 7.20 11.72
N ASN A 95 5.69 6.20 11.77
CA ASN A 95 5.43 4.86 12.32
C ASN A 95 4.25 4.15 11.64
N SER A 96 4.16 4.26 10.32
CA SER A 96 3.06 3.72 9.52
C SER A 96 3.51 2.69 8.50
N TYR A 97 2.68 1.70 8.26
CA TYR A 97 2.69 0.95 7.01
C TYR A 97 2.14 1.79 5.86
N VAL A 98 2.73 1.64 4.68
CA VAL A 98 2.17 2.10 3.40
C VAL A 98 1.98 0.87 2.53
N ILE A 99 0.75 0.67 2.04
CA ILE A 99 0.31 -0.57 1.39
C ILE A 99 -0.44 -0.23 0.11
N ASP A 100 -0.04 -0.86 -1.01
CA ASP A 100 -0.83 -0.82 -2.23
C ASP A 100 -2.05 -1.73 -2.10
N ALA A 101 -3.24 -1.17 -2.27
CA ALA A 101 -4.52 -1.86 -2.03
C ALA A 101 -4.83 -3.02 -2.99
N ASP A 102 -4.07 -3.15 -4.07
CA ASP A 102 -4.24 -4.17 -5.11
C ASP A 102 -3.47 -5.47 -4.82
N ASN A 103 -2.79 -5.55 -3.69
CA ASN A 103 -2.09 -6.75 -3.26
C ASN A 103 -3.02 -7.74 -2.56
N TYR A 104 -3.09 -8.96 -3.05
CA TYR A 104 -3.67 -10.08 -2.32
C TYR A 104 -2.61 -10.68 -1.38
N LEU A 105 -2.87 -10.60 -0.08
CA LEU A 105 -2.01 -11.20 0.93
C LEU A 105 -2.52 -12.60 1.28
N PHE A 106 -1.78 -13.63 0.89
CA PHE A 106 -2.13 -15.03 1.17
C PHE A 106 -2.06 -15.37 2.67
N LYS A 107 -1.15 -14.71 3.40
CA LYS A 107 -0.97 -14.86 4.85
C LYS A 107 -0.62 -13.53 5.48
N ASN A 108 -0.87 -13.41 6.78
CA ASN A 108 -0.54 -12.20 7.53
C ASN A 108 0.99 -12.04 7.64
N MET A 109 1.52 -11.02 6.98
CA MET A 109 2.93 -10.64 6.98
C MET A 109 3.24 -9.45 7.88
N PHE A 110 2.22 -8.78 8.41
CA PHE A 110 2.41 -7.58 9.22
C PHE A 110 3.03 -7.89 10.58
N ARG A 111 3.81 -6.94 11.07
CA ARG A 111 4.53 -6.98 12.34
C ARG A 111 4.27 -5.67 13.09
N ASN A 112 4.13 -5.73 14.40
CA ASN A 112 3.95 -4.55 15.27
C ASN A 112 5.22 -4.16 16.04
N ASP A 113 6.34 -4.83 15.77
CA ASP A 113 7.63 -4.65 16.44
C ASP A 113 8.70 -3.96 15.58
N LEU A 114 8.35 -3.46 14.39
CA LEU A 114 9.28 -2.76 13.51
C LEU A 114 9.75 -1.44 14.15
N LYS A 115 11.06 -1.19 14.08
CA LYS A 115 11.73 -0.01 14.68
C LYS A 115 12.37 0.92 13.68
N ARG A 116 12.48 0.51 12.42
CA ARG A 116 13.11 1.29 11.34
C ARG A 116 12.37 1.06 10.03
N SER A 117 12.49 2.02 9.15
CA SER A 117 11.91 1.95 7.80
C SER A 117 12.34 0.69 7.09
N THR A 118 11.37 0.00 6.52
CA THR A 118 11.56 -1.35 5.95
C THR A 118 10.71 -1.50 4.69
N TYR A 119 11.34 -1.91 3.58
CA TYR A 119 10.64 -2.41 2.42
C TYR A 119 10.44 -3.92 2.52
N PHE A 120 9.23 -4.37 2.22
CA PHE A 120 8.93 -5.78 2.03
C PHE A 120 9.13 -6.14 0.56
N SER A 121 9.83 -7.23 0.29
CA SER A 121 10.16 -7.65 -1.06
C SER A 121 9.69 -9.07 -1.33
N VAL A 122 9.44 -9.37 -2.59
CA VAL A 122 9.13 -10.71 -3.08
C VAL A 122 10.17 -11.10 -4.14
N TYR A 123 10.63 -12.35 -4.12
CA TYR A 123 11.50 -12.88 -5.18
C TYR A 123 10.63 -13.38 -6.33
N ARG A 124 11.01 -13.02 -7.56
CA ARG A 124 10.39 -13.51 -8.79
C ARG A 124 11.46 -13.95 -9.76
N GLU A 125 11.19 -15.03 -10.48
CA GLU A 125 12.08 -15.58 -11.49
C GLU A 125 11.97 -14.83 -12.80
N ASP A 126 10.73 -14.45 -13.18
CA ASP A 126 10.44 -13.74 -14.43
C ASP A 126 9.83 -12.37 -14.11
N CYS A 127 10.60 -11.32 -14.35
CA CYS A 127 10.14 -9.94 -14.22
C CYS A 127 10.40 -9.17 -15.50
N THR A 128 9.45 -8.30 -15.86
CA THR A 128 9.61 -7.38 -16.99
C THR A 128 9.26 -5.98 -16.52
N ASN A 129 10.24 -5.07 -16.58
CA ASN A 129 10.07 -3.66 -16.23
C ASN A 129 9.54 -3.47 -14.79
N GLU A 130 10.16 -4.17 -13.82
CA GLU A 130 9.80 -4.13 -12.39
C GLU A 130 10.81 -3.34 -11.56
N TRP A 131 10.39 -2.94 -10.36
CA TRP A 131 11.20 -2.17 -9.42
C TRP A 131 11.98 -3.10 -8.50
N PHE A 132 13.29 -3.19 -8.72
CA PHE A 132 14.20 -4.03 -7.95
C PHE A 132 14.85 -3.26 -6.80
N LEU A 133 14.99 -3.92 -5.66
CA LEU A 133 15.79 -3.42 -4.55
C LEU A 133 17.27 -3.77 -4.76
N VAL A 134 18.13 -2.76 -4.72
CA VAL A 134 19.58 -2.92 -4.59
C VAL A 134 19.94 -2.75 -3.12
N TYR A 135 20.56 -3.76 -2.51
CA TYR A 135 20.89 -3.75 -1.09
C TYR A 135 22.20 -4.51 -0.82
N GLY A 136 22.88 -4.14 0.28
CA GLY A 136 24.10 -4.78 0.73
C GLY A 136 23.84 -6.01 1.62
N ASP A 137 24.91 -6.63 2.09
CA ASP A 137 24.85 -7.81 2.99
C ASP A 137 24.14 -7.52 4.32
N ASP A 138 24.08 -6.25 4.72
CA ASP A 138 23.37 -5.77 5.91
C ASP A 138 21.88 -5.50 5.66
N TYR A 139 21.37 -5.86 4.47
CA TYR A 139 20.01 -5.62 4.00
C TYR A 139 19.60 -4.14 3.96
N LYS A 140 20.54 -3.19 3.97
CA LYS A 140 20.21 -1.79 3.73
C LYS A 140 19.99 -1.55 2.25
N VAL A 141 18.85 -0.95 1.94
CA VAL A 141 18.55 -0.51 0.57
C VAL A 141 19.50 0.63 0.21
N GLN A 142 20.20 0.45 -0.89
CA GLN A 142 21.15 1.41 -1.46
C GLN A 142 20.55 2.14 -2.65
N ASP A 143 19.71 1.44 -3.43
CA ASP A 143 19.07 1.98 -4.62
C ASP A 143 17.80 1.18 -4.98
N ILE A 144 16.99 1.75 -5.85
CA ILE A 144 15.83 1.11 -6.48
C ILE A 144 15.97 1.32 -7.98
N ILE A 145 16.07 0.23 -8.73
CA ILE A 145 16.26 0.26 -10.18
C ILE A 145 15.08 -0.43 -10.89
N VAL A 146 14.80 0.01 -12.12
CA VAL A 146 13.85 -0.67 -13.01
C VAL A 146 14.63 -1.59 -13.91
N ASP A 147 14.27 -2.89 -13.95
CA ASP A 147 14.97 -3.91 -14.70
C ASP A 147 14.03 -5.05 -15.14
N SER A 148 14.55 -5.96 -15.96
CA SER A 148 13.85 -7.16 -16.45
C SER A 148 14.76 -8.38 -16.25
N LYS A 149 14.68 -8.95 -15.04
CA LYS A 149 15.51 -10.10 -14.61
C LYS A 149 14.86 -10.84 -13.44
N ALA A 150 15.43 -11.98 -13.06
CA ALA A 150 15.11 -12.61 -11.78
C ALA A 150 15.65 -11.77 -10.62
N GLY A 151 14.89 -11.67 -9.52
CA GLY A 151 15.36 -10.98 -8.33
C GLY A 151 14.25 -10.55 -7.35
N ARG A 152 14.65 -9.73 -6.37
CA ARG A 152 13.72 -9.19 -5.37
C ARG A 152 13.17 -7.86 -5.82
N ILE A 153 11.86 -7.81 -5.98
CA ILE A 153 11.11 -6.61 -6.36
C ILE A 153 10.34 -6.04 -5.18
N LEU A 154 9.91 -4.79 -5.28
CA LEU A 154 8.99 -4.17 -4.32
C LEU A 154 7.68 -4.94 -4.29
N SER A 155 7.19 -5.24 -3.08
CA SER A 155 5.91 -5.95 -2.91
C SER A 155 4.70 -5.02 -2.84
N GLY A 156 4.89 -3.70 -2.88
CA GLY A 156 3.84 -2.72 -2.60
C GLY A 156 3.50 -2.60 -1.11
N VAL A 157 4.38 -3.07 -0.23
CA VAL A 157 4.27 -2.92 1.23
C VAL A 157 5.57 -2.37 1.80
N SER A 158 5.46 -1.30 2.57
CA SER A 158 6.59 -0.70 3.29
C SER A 158 6.16 -0.22 4.68
N PHE A 159 7.12 -0.06 5.57
CA PHE A 159 6.97 0.58 6.88
C PHE A 159 7.90 1.78 6.98
N TRP A 160 7.41 2.88 7.50
CA TRP A 160 8.14 4.14 7.63
C TRP A 160 8.24 4.57 9.09
N ASP A 161 9.46 4.62 9.63
CA ASP A 161 9.70 5.14 10.96
C ASP A 161 9.55 6.67 11.01
N ALA A 162 9.41 7.24 12.21
CA ALA A 162 9.20 8.67 12.39
C ALA A 162 10.35 9.52 11.80
N PRO A 163 11.65 9.20 12.01
CA PRO A 163 12.75 9.98 11.44
C PRO A 163 12.76 10.01 9.91
N THR A 164 12.36 8.90 9.25
CA THR A 164 12.29 8.85 7.78
C THR A 164 11.08 9.60 7.26
N ALA A 165 9.91 9.43 7.91
CA ALA A 165 8.69 10.13 7.55
C ALA A 165 8.84 11.66 7.67
N GLU A 166 9.51 12.15 8.69
CA GLU A 166 9.81 13.58 8.89
C GLU A 166 10.58 14.17 7.70
N LYS A 167 11.58 13.44 7.19
CA LYS A 167 12.35 13.89 6.00
C LYS A 167 11.48 13.97 4.76
N LEU A 168 10.51 13.07 4.60
CA LEU A 168 9.59 13.07 3.46
C LEU A 168 8.56 14.20 3.55
N SER A 169 8.15 14.61 4.75
CA SER A 169 7.18 15.71 4.93
C SER A 169 7.74 17.08 4.56
N LEU A 170 9.05 17.21 4.42
CA LEU A 170 9.74 18.44 4.02
C LEU A 170 9.82 18.64 2.50
N ILE A 171 9.41 17.64 1.71
CA ILE A 171 9.36 17.69 0.23
C ILE A 171 7.94 18.04 -0.22
#